data_523fa6475371f67860b7b22287e2e3a4
#
_entry.id   523fa6475371f67860b7b22287e2e3a4
#
_cell.length_a   1.000
_cell.length_b   1.000
_cell.length_c   1.000
_cell.angle_alpha   90.00
_cell.angle_beta   90.00
_cell.angle_gamma   90.00
#
_symmetry.space_group_name_H-M   'P 1'
#
loop_
_entity.id
_entity.type
_entity.pdbx_description
1 polymer ?
#
loop_
_entity_poly.entity_id
_entity_poly.type
_entity_poly.pdbx_seq_one_letter_code
_entity_poly.pdbx_strand_id
1 'polypeptide(L)'
;GASVKRDFYKHSHIRYKGLVVENHQFCTAIRGSRRAKDFERLLQKCLHNCNPVYLGDSVLEAPPDLFNALFLTKHAQGHFLTEGITLRHLCDWAILLKERGELIDWPLFHRICEKYGMRLFSETMTQLSLSVLGIKTEKNVFNEDACRAGQLLSDIIIGSRSIFNSPSSDWWKRGAIIFNIFKDRWKYRLFTDTNVYMEIIRYIVAFCIDRHPRI
;
A
#
# COMPACT_ATOMS: atom_id res chain seq x y z
N GLY A 1 -1.61 31.60 -9.02
CA GLY A 1 -1.50 31.25 -7.62
C GLY A 1 -1.70 29.75 -7.40
N ALA A 2 -1.26 29.21 -6.28
CA ALA A 2 -1.54 27.84 -5.87
C ALA A 2 -2.93 27.77 -5.20
N SER A 3 -3.68 26.71 -5.48
CA SER A 3 -4.93 26.41 -4.75
C SER A 3 -4.77 25.12 -3.97
N VAL A 4 -5.31 25.08 -2.74
CA VAL A 4 -5.22 23.91 -1.86
C VAL A 4 -6.65 23.42 -1.57
N LYS A 5 -6.92 22.16 -1.90
CA LYS A 5 -8.17 21.48 -1.55
C LYS A 5 -7.86 20.35 -0.54
N ARG A 6 -8.45 20.43 0.64
CA ARG A 6 -8.38 19.37 1.65
C ARG A 6 -9.56 18.42 1.43
N ASP A 7 -9.31 17.29 0.79
CA ASP A 7 -10.37 16.34 0.44
C ASP A 7 -10.55 15.23 1.48
N PHE A 8 -9.52 14.95 2.29
CA PHE A 8 -9.54 13.82 3.21
C PHE A 8 -8.61 14.09 4.42
N TYR A 9 -8.83 13.38 5.52
CA TYR A 9 -7.93 13.47 6.68
C TYR A 9 -6.50 13.03 6.37
N LYS A 10 -6.32 12.23 5.31
CA LYS A 10 -5.03 11.62 4.95
C LYS A 10 -4.17 12.53 4.08
N HIS A 11 -4.77 13.26 3.15
CA HIS A 11 -4.03 14.05 2.16
C HIS A 11 -4.77 15.34 1.76
N SER A 12 -4.04 16.26 1.18
CA SER A 12 -4.55 17.46 0.52
C SER A 12 -4.02 17.56 -0.90
N HIS A 13 -4.82 18.08 -1.80
CA HIS A 13 -4.42 18.34 -3.19
C HIS A 13 -3.98 19.78 -3.34
N ILE A 14 -2.77 19.98 -3.83
CA ILE A 14 -2.21 21.29 -4.14
C ILE A 14 -2.17 21.40 -5.67
N ARG A 15 -2.85 22.38 -6.24
CA ARG A 15 -2.74 22.69 -7.67
C ARG A 15 -1.81 23.86 -7.88
N TYR A 16 -0.77 23.67 -8.67
CA TYR A 16 0.20 24.71 -9.02
C TYR A 16 0.62 24.57 -10.48
N LYS A 17 0.44 25.63 -11.26
CA LYS A 17 0.81 25.67 -12.70
C LYS A 17 0.32 24.46 -13.51
N GLY A 18 -0.93 24.03 -13.28
CA GLY A 18 -1.50 22.86 -13.97
C GLY A 18 -1.12 21.49 -13.41
N LEU A 19 -0.15 21.42 -12.50
CA LEU A 19 0.24 20.20 -11.81
C LEU A 19 -0.62 19.99 -10.58
N VAL A 20 -0.92 18.72 -10.28
CA VAL A 20 -1.59 18.30 -9.03
C VAL A 20 -0.57 17.58 -8.19
N VAL A 21 -0.32 18.09 -6.97
CA VAL A 21 0.55 17.48 -5.97
C VAL A 21 -0.32 17.01 -4.81
N GLU A 22 -0.23 15.74 -4.47
CA GLU A 22 -0.85 15.19 -3.27
C GLU A 22 0.13 15.29 -2.11
N ASN A 23 -0.25 16.06 -1.08
CA ASN A 23 0.50 16.14 0.15
C ASN A 23 -0.14 15.25 1.21
N HIS A 24 0.55 14.20 1.62
CA HIS A 24 0.07 13.22 2.56
C HIS A 24 0.47 13.57 4.00
N GLN A 25 -0.52 13.71 4.88
CA GLN A 25 -0.30 13.83 6.32
C GLN A 25 -0.01 12.46 6.96
N PHE A 26 -0.60 11.40 6.41
CA PHE A 26 -0.41 10.02 6.84
C PHE A 26 -0.04 9.14 5.65
N CYS A 27 0.94 8.28 5.84
CA CYS A 27 1.37 7.31 4.83
C CYS A 27 0.28 6.25 4.58
N THR A 28 -0.46 5.87 5.63
CA THR A 28 -1.46 4.79 5.57
C THR A 28 -2.82 5.21 6.13
N ALA A 29 -3.85 4.40 5.88
CA ALA A 29 -5.16 4.60 6.50
C ALA A 29 -5.12 4.15 7.98
N ILE A 30 -5.30 5.10 8.91
CA ILE A 30 -5.14 4.86 10.36
C ILE A 30 -6.46 4.68 11.12
N ARG A 31 -7.60 5.00 10.50
CA ARG A 31 -8.91 4.97 11.18
C ARG A 31 -9.42 3.54 11.35
N GLY A 32 -10.10 3.29 12.46
CA GLY A 32 -10.71 1.99 12.76
C GLY A 32 -9.75 0.89 13.26
N SER A 33 -8.44 1.12 13.34
CA SER A 33 -7.48 0.07 13.73
C SER A 33 -6.32 0.61 14.57
N ARG A 34 -6.12 0.02 15.77
CA ARG A 34 -4.92 0.27 16.58
C ARG A 34 -3.65 -0.19 15.86
N ARG A 35 -3.70 -1.36 15.22
CA ARG A 35 -2.59 -1.93 14.45
C ARG A 35 -2.17 -1.00 13.31
N ALA A 36 -3.13 -0.38 12.60
CA ALA A 36 -2.84 0.59 11.56
C ALA A 36 -2.18 1.87 12.11
N LYS A 37 -2.64 2.37 13.27
CA LYS A 37 -2.01 3.51 13.95
C LYS A 37 -0.58 3.21 14.39
N ASP A 38 -0.33 1.99 14.88
CA ASP A 38 1.01 1.58 15.31
C ASP A 38 1.96 1.43 14.11
N PHE A 39 1.46 0.90 12.99
CA PHE A 39 2.23 0.83 11.75
C PHE A 39 2.56 2.22 11.20
N GLU A 40 1.59 3.15 11.20
CA GLU A 40 1.82 4.53 10.80
C GLU A 40 2.88 5.20 11.66
N ARG A 41 2.84 5.04 13.00
CA ARG A 41 3.87 5.59 13.90
C ARG A 41 5.26 5.02 13.59
N LEU A 42 5.33 3.73 13.20
CA LEU A 42 6.58 3.11 12.76
C LEU A 42 7.10 3.77 11.48
N LEU A 43 6.24 3.96 10.48
CA LEU A 43 6.61 4.66 9.24
C LEU A 43 7.07 6.09 9.50
N GLN A 44 6.32 6.85 10.32
CA GLN A 44 6.70 8.22 10.69
C GLN A 44 8.07 8.27 11.40
N LYS A 45 8.39 7.30 12.26
CA LYS A 45 9.71 7.20 12.88
C LYS A 45 10.82 6.95 11.85
N CYS A 46 10.56 6.15 10.82
CA CYS A 46 11.55 5.94 9.75
C CYS A 46 11.88 7.24 9.03
N LEU A 47 10.90 8.14 8.84
CA LEU A 47 11.09 9.43 8.17
C LEU A 47 12.00 10.41 8.93
N HIS A 48 12.29 10.17 10.21
CA HIS A 48 13.30 10.96 10.93
C HIS A 48 14.75 10.68 10.47
N ASN A 49 14.97 9.61 9.71
CA ASN A 49 16.27 9.19 9.23
C ASN A 49 16.33 9.23 7.68
N CYS A 50 15.82 10.31 7.08
CA CYS A 50 15.90 10.50 5.63
C CYS A 50 17.35 10.66 5.16
N ASN A 51 17.60 10.22 3.92
CA ASN A 51 18.90 10.35 3.26
C ASN A 51 18.86 11.53 2.28
N PRO A 52 19.93 12.35 2.21
CA PRO A 52 20.00 13.40 1.21
C PRO A 52 20.17 12.80 -0.19
N VAL A 53 19.36 13.30 -1.14
CA VAL A 53 19.45 12.98 -2.56
C VAL A 53 19.67 14.27 -3.33
N TYR A 54 20.69 14.28 -4.16
CA TYR A 54 21.07 15.45 -4.96
C TYR A 54 20.39 15.38 -6.33
N LEU A 55 19.64 16.40 -6.68
CA LEU A 55 18.99 16.56 -7.97
C LEU A 55 19.44 17.89 -8.60
N GLY A 56 20.49 17.86 -9.43
CA GLY A 56 21.18 19.05 -9.87
C GLY A 56 21.70 19.81 -8.65
N ASP A 57 21.39 21.11 -8.56
CA ASP A 57 21.80 22.01 -7.45
C ASP A 57 20.89 21.92 -6.23
N SER A 58 19.86 21.07 -6.27
CA SER A 58 18.89 20.91 -5.17
C SER A 58 19.18 19.67 -4.33
N VAL A 59 19.00 19.79 -3.02
CA VAL A 59 19.08 18.68 -2.07
C VAL A 59 17.66 18.33 -1.63
N LEU A 60 17.28 17.07 -1.80
CA LEU A 60 16.01 16.51 -1.35
C LEU A 60 16.26 15.47 -0.25
N GLU A 61 15.34 15.31 0.65
CA GLU A 61 15.37 14.24 1.64
C GLU A 61 14.54 13.04 1.12
N ALA A 62 15.17 11.89 0.95
CA ALA A 62 14.52 10.66 0.55
C ALA A 62 14.35 9.72 1.76
N PRO A 63 13.21 9.05 1.89
CA PRO A 63 12.99 8.06 2.91
C PRO A 63 14.01 6.91 2.85
N PRO A 64 14.36 6.28 3.98
CA PRO A 64 15.26 5.13 3.99
C PRO A 64 14.64 3.92 3.27
N ASP A 65 15.49 3.00 2.79
CA ASP A 65 15.06 1.85 1.98
C ASP A 65 14.06 0.94 2.70
N LEU A 66 14.23 0.75 4.00
CA LEU A 66 13.27 0.01 4.82
C LEU A 66 11.88 0.67 4.82
N PHE A 67 11.81 2.01 4.91
CA PHE A 67 10.53 2.73 4.79
C PHE A 67 9.90 2.47 3.43
N ASN A 68 10.66 2.61 2.35
CA ASN A 68 10.16 2.40 0.99
C ASN A 68 9.61 0.98 0.81
N ALA A 69 10.33 -0.04 1.30
CA ALA A 69 9.89 -1.42 1.25
C ALA A 69 8.57 -1.65 2.01
N LEU A 70 8.48 -1.13 3.24
CA LEU A 70 7.28 -1.25 4.07
C LEU A 70 6.09 -0.48 3.48
N PHE A 71 6.35 0.73 2.98
CA PHE A 71 5.31 1.58 2.40
C PHE A 71 4.76 0.98 1.11
N LEU A 72 5.61 0.58 0.16
CA LEU A 72 5.19 -0.04 -1.11
C LEU A 72 4.41 -1.33 -0.85
N THR A 73 4.89 -2.19 0.06
CA THR A 73 4.17 -3.41 0.43
C THR A 73 2.79 -3.10 0.99
N LYS A 74 2.69 -2.16 1.95
CA LYS A 74 1.41 -1.81 2.57
C LYS A 74 0.46 -1.13 1.62
N HIS A 75 0.96 -0.27 0.76
CA HIS A 75 0.19 0.43 -0.27
C HIS A 75 -0.39 -0.56 -1.28
N ALA A 76 0.45 -1.42 -1.87
CA ALA A 76 0.01 -2.43 -2.81
C ALA A 76 -0.97 -3.45 -2.18
N GLN A 77 -0.70 -3.91 -0.94
CA GLN A 77 -1.62 -4.80 -0.21
C GLN A 77 -2.99 -4.13 0.01
N GLY A 78 -3.01 -2.84 0.36
CA GLY A 78 -4.26 -2.10 0.55
C GLY A 78 -5.11 -2.08 -0.72
N HIS A 79 -4.53 -1.75 -1.87
CA HIS A 79 -5.21 -1.81 -3.17
C HIS A 79 -5.67 -3.22 -3.51
N PHE A 80 -4.79 -4.22 -3.35
CA PHE A 80 -5.12 -5.61 -3.62
C PHE A 80 -6.35 -6.09 -2.86
N LEU A 81 -6.46 -5.76 -1.58
CA LEU A 81 -7.56 -6.19 -0.73
C LEU A 81 -8.89 -5.49 -1.01
N THR A 82 -8.88 -4.30 -1.63
CA THR A 82 -10.09 -3.47 -1.82
C THR A 82 -10.49 -3.32 -3.27
N GLU A 83 -9.55 -3.04 -4.16
CA GLU A 83 -9.80 -2.63 -5.55
C GLU A 83 -9.16 -3.55 -6.58
N GLY A 84 -8.14 -4.31 -6.17
CA GLY A 84 -7.23 -5.03 -7.03
C GLY A 84 -5.95 -4.23 -7.27
N ILE A 85 -4.91 -4.91 -7.76
CA ILE A 85 -3.63 -4.30 -8.09
C ILE A 85 -3.38 -4.35 -9.59
N THR A 86 -2.47 -3.50 -10.05
CA THR A 86 -2.04 -3.43 -11.44
C THR A 86 -0.58 -3.85 -11.58
N LEU A 87 -0.14 -4.09 -12.80
CA LEU A 87 1.26 -4.38 -13.12
C LEU A 87 2.21 -3.29 -12.58
N ARG A 88 1.77 -2.03 -12.50
CA ARG A 88 2.56 -0.94 -11.94
C ARG A 88 3.03 -1.24 -10.51
N HIS A 89 2.16 -1.75 -9.63
CA HIS A 89 2.55 -2.07 -8.25
C HIS A 89 3.63 -3.17 -8.21
N LEU A 90 3.56 -4.15 -9.13
CA LEU A 90 4.59 -5.17 -9.25
C LEU A 90 5.91 -4.57 -9.77
N CYS A 91 5.84 -3.67 -10.75
CA CYS A 91 7.02 -2.98 -11.28
C CYS A 91 7.68 -2.09 -10.23
N ASP A 92 6.90 -1.34 -9.46
CA ASP A 92 7.43 -0.49 -8.37
C ASP A 92 8.19 -1.34 -7.33
N TRP A 93 7.64 -2.52 -6.98
CA TRP A 93 8.31 -3.46 -6.08
C TRP A 93 9.58 -4.05 -6.71
N ALA A 94 9.51 -4.46 -7.98
CA ALA A 94 10.64 -5.03 -8.72
C ALA A 94 11.80 -4.04 -8.86
N ILE A 95 11.52 -2.77 -9.13
CA ILE A 95 12.52 -1.70 -9.20
C ILE A 95 13.18 -1.51 -7.83
N LEU A 96 12.41 -1.47 -6.75
CA LEU A 96 12.97 -1.37 -5.41
C LEU A 96 13.92 -2.54 -5.12
N LEU A 97 13.50 -3.78 -5.42
CA LEU A 97 14.34 -4.97 -5.23
C LEU A 97 15.65 -4.87 -6.01
N LYS A 98 15.55 -4.48 -7.29
CA LYS A 98 16.70 -4.39 -8.19
C LYS A 98 17.70 -3.31 -7.76
N GLU A 99 17.21 -2.12 -7.46
CA GLU A 99 18.07 -0.94 -7.25
C GLU A 99 18.50 -0.76 -5.79
N ARG A 100 17.71 -1.27 -4.84
CA ARG A 100 17.90 -1.01 -3.40
C ARG A 100 17.80 -2.28 -2.54
N GLY A 101 17.57 -3.45 -3.11
CA GLY A 101 17.33 -4.68 -2.38
C GLY A 101 18.47 -5.08 -1.43
N GLU A 102 19.72 -4.82 -1.79
CA GLU A 102 20.88 -5.11 -0.95
C GLU A 102 20.99 -4.21 0.30
N LEU A 103 20.38 -3.03 0.26
CA LEU A 103 20.42 -2.03 1.33
C LEU A 103 19.27 -2.19 2.34
N ILE A 104 18.33 -3.10 2.06
CA ILE A 104 17.20 -3.37 2.95
C ILE A 104 17.62 -4.35 4.05
N ASP A 105 17.33 -4.01 5.31
CA ASP A 105 17.41 -4.96 6.43
C ASP A 105 16.26 -5.97 6.33
N TRP A 106 16.46 -7.04 5.55
CA TRP A 106 15.45 -8.07 5.32
C TRP A 106 14.98 -8.77 6.59
N PRO A 107 15.84 -9.13 7.54
CA PRO A 107 15.40 -9.70 8.82
C PRO A 107 14.43 -8.78 9.56
N LEU A 108 14.71 -7.48 9.60
CA LEU A 108 13.82 -6.49 10.23
C LEU A 108 12.54 -6.30 9.42
N PHE A 109 12.64 -6.19 8.09
CA PHE A 109 11.50 -6.08 7.19
C PHE A 109 10.52 -7.26 7.37
N HIS A 110 11.02 -8.51 7.38
CA HIS A 110 10.18 -9.69 7.56
C HIS A 110 9.50 -9.73 8.93
N ARG A 111 10.20 -9.39 10.02
CA ARG A 111 9.59 -9.29 11.35
C ARG A 111 8.46 -8.27 11.38
N ILE A 112 8.65 -7.12 10.73
CA ILE A 112 7.62 -6.08 10.66
C ILE A 112 6.45 -6.57 9.80
N CYS A 113 6.72 -7.16 8.64
CA CYS A 113 5.67 -7.72 7.76
C CYS A 113 4.85 -8.79 8.48
N GLU A 114 5.48 -9.69 9.24
CA GLU A 114 4.80 -10.69 10.08
C GLU A 114 3.87 -10.01 11.08
N LYS A 115 4.41 -9.07 11.87
CA LYS A 115 3.65 -8.35 12.89
C LYS A 115 2.42 -7.64 12.32
N TYR A 116 2.49 -7.13 11.09
CA TYR A 116 1.41 -6.32 10.49
C TYR A 116 0.62 -7.06 9.41
N GLY A 117 0.78 -8.39 9.26
CA GLY A 117 0.01 -9.24 8.34
C GLY A 117 0.27 -8.93 6.88
N MET A 118 1.52 -8.62 6.53
CA MET A 118 1.96 -8.31 5.18
C MET A 118 2.90 -9.38 4.59
N ARG A 119 3.35 -10.35 5.41
CA ARG A 119 4.42 -11.28 5.05
C ARG A 119 4.10 -12.05 3.78
N LEU A 120 2.98 -12.78 3.76
CA LEU A 120 2.60 -13.62 2.62
C LEU A 120 2.43 -12.80 1.33
N PHE A 121 1.91 -11.58 1.45
CA PHE A 121 1.77 -10.69 0.30
C PHE A 121 3.13 -10.22 -0.22
N SER A 122 4.04 -9.78 0.65
CA SER A 122 5.39 -9.32 0.25
C SER A 122 6.22 -10.43 -0.38
N GLU A 123 6.16 -11.65 0.19
CA GLU A 123 6.83 -12.83 -0.36
C GLU A 123 6.32 -13.17 -1.76
N THR A 124 5.00 -13.15 -1.96
CA THR A 124 4.39 -13.42 -3.27
C THR A 124 4.72 -12.34 -4.30
N MET A 125 4.71 -11.06 -3.91
CA MET A 125 5.14 -9.95 -4.79
C MET A 125 6.61 -10.12 -5.21
N THR A 126 7.47 -10.52 -4.29
CA THR A 126 8.88 -10.78 -4.60
C THR A 126 9.04 -11.97 -5.54
N GLN A 127 8.36 -13.08 -5.27
CA GLN A 127 8.36 -14.25 -6.14
C GLN A 127 7.93 -13.89 -7.56
N LEU A 128 6.84 -13.14 -7.74
CA LEU A 128 6.38 -12.69 -9.06
C LEU A 128 7.39 -11.76 -9.74
N SER A 129 8.04 -10.87 -9.01
CA SER A 129 9.09 -10.01 -9.57
C SER A 129 10.27 -10.81 -10.09
N LEU A 130 10.66 -11.87 -9.40
CA LEU A 130 11.74 -12.77 -9.83
C LEU A 130 11.32 -13.62 -11.05
N SER A 131 10.14 -14.25 -10.98
CA SER A 131 9.72 -15.24 -12.00
C SER A 131 9.13 -14.60 -13.25
N VAL A 132 8.36 -13.51 -13.15
CA VAL A 132 7.64 -12.89 -14.27
C VAL A 132 8.42 -11.73 -14.87
N LEU A 133 9.06 -10.90 -14.04
CA LEU A 133 9.83 -9.73 -14.49
C LEU A 133 11.33 -10.02 -14.63
N GLY A 134 11.78 -11.24 -14.27
CA GLY A 134 13.16 -11.67 -14.46
C GLY A 134 14.17 -10.93 -13.57
N ILE A 135 13.74 -10.36 -12.45
CA ILE A 135 14.67 -9.71 -11.51
C ILE A 135 15.57 -10.77 -10.88
N LYS A 136 16.87 -10.51 -10.86
CA LYS A 136 17.86 -11.36 -10.19
C LYS A 136 18.20 -10.76 -8.84
N THR A 137 18.11 -11.53 -7.78
CA THR A 137 18.59 -11.16 -6.45
C THR A 137 19.50 -12.28 -5.93
N GLU A 138 20.52 -11.95 -5.14
CA GLU A 138 21.43 -12.93 -4.58
C GLU A 138 20.81 -13.76 -3.43
N LYS A 139 19.69 -13.33 -2.88
CA LYS A 139 19.04 -13.95 -1.71
C LYS A 139 17.70 -14.60 -2.09
N ASN A 140 17.73 -15.87 -2.47
CA ASN A 140 16.53 -16.71 -2.54
C ASN A 140 16.08 -17.11 -1.10
N VAL A 141 15.23 -16.28 -0.49
CA VAL A 141 14.72 -16.53 0.88
C VAL A 141 13.19 -16.72 0.86
N PHE A 142 12.61 -17.15 -0.25
CA PHE A 142 11.15 -17.16 -0.38
C PHE A 142 10.64 -18.58 -0.59
N ASN A 143 9.64 -18.95 0.21
CA ASN A 143 8.91 -20.20 0.05
C ASN A 143 7.99 -20.07 -1.18
N GLU A 144 8.19 -20.90 -2.19
CA GLU A 144 7.40 -20.89 -3.43
C GLU A 144 5.99 -21.43 -3.15
N ASP A 145 5.00 -20.53 -3.15
CA ASP A 145 3.59 -20.90 -3.16
C ASP A 145 2.98 -20.56 -4.53
N ALA A 146 3.03 -21.54 -5.44
CA ALA A 146 2.54 -21.37 -6.80
C ALA A 146 1.04 -21.00 -6.85
N CYS A 147 0.24 -21.42 -5.88
CA CYS A 147 -1.17 -21.07 -5.81
C CYS A 147 -1.36 -19.58 -5.54
N ARG A 148 -0.66 -19.03 -4.55
CA ARG A 148 -0.71 -17.58 -4.24
C ARG A 148 -0.18 -16.75 -5.40
N ALA A 149 0.94 -17.15 -5.99
CA ALA A 149 1.53 -16.46 -7.12
C ALA A 149 0.55 -16.40 -8.30
N GLY A 150 -0.08 -17.53 -8.65
CA GLY A 150 -1.09 -17.59 -9.71
C GLY A 150 -2.31 -16.72 -9.44
N GLN A 151 -2.83 -16.72 -8.21
CA GLN A 151 -3.97 -15.89 -7.81
C GLN A 151 -3.65 -14.39 -7.88
N LEU A 152 -2.46 -13.98 -7.41
CA LEU A 152 -2.03 -12.59 -7.45
C LEU A 152 -1.78 -12.12 -8.90
N LEU A 153 -1.16 -12.96 -9.72
CA LEU A 153 -0.94 -12.68 -11.14
C LEU A 153 -2.27 -12.54 -11.89
N SER A 154 -3.25 -13.41 -11.61
CA SER A 154 -4.60 -13.29 -12.17
C SER A 154 -5.25 -11.95 -11.81
N ASP A 155 -5.14 -11.50 -10.56
CA ASP A 155 -5.68 -10.19 -10.13
C ASP A 155 -4.98 -9.03 -10.87
N ILE A 156 -3.66 -9.12 -11.08
CA ILE A 156 -2.88 -8.12 -11.84
C ILE A 156 -3.35 -8.05 -13.31
N ILE A 157 -3.59 -9.20 -13.96
CA ILE A 157 -4.02 -9.27 -15.37
C ILE A 157 -5.44 -8.71 -15.53
N ILE A 158 -6.34 -9.03 -14.61
CA ILE A 158 -7.71 -8.50 -14.62
C ILE A 158 -7.70 -6.98 -14.38
N GLY A 159 -6.68 -6.50 -13.68
CA GLY A 159 -6.50 -5.09 -13.33
C GLY A 159 -7.38 -4.62 -12.18
N SER A 160 -7.09 -3.42 -11.70
CA SER A 160 -7.87 -2.82 -10.63
C SER A 160 -9.26 -2.43 -11.13
N ARG A 161 -10.28 -2.76 -10.34
CA ARG A 161 -11.65 -2.31 -10.62
C ARG A 161 -11.76 -0.84 -10.27
N SER A 162 -11.89 0.00 -11.29
CA SER A 162 -12.05 1.44 -11.10
C SER A 162 -13.44 1.78 -10.53
N ILE A 163 -13.58 1.65 -9.21
CA ILE A 163 -14.79 2.06 -8.48
C ILE A 163 -14.90 3.59 -8.45
N PHE A 164 -13.76 4.29 -8.57
CA PHE A 164 -13.68 5.75 -8.39
C PHE A 164 -14.05 6.57 -9.64
N ASN A 165 -14.10 5.97 -10.82
CA ASN A 165 -14.46 6.66 -12.06
C ASN A 165 -15.98 6.78 -12.31
N SER A 166 -16.81 6.26 -11.40
CA SER A 166 -18.26 6.43 -11.46
C SER A 166 -18.67 7.80 -10.89
N PRO A 167 -19.56 8.57 -11.56
CA PRO A 167 -20.14 9.81 -11.03
C PRO A 167 -21.08 9.59 -9.83
N SER A 168 -21.14 8.37 -9.29
CA SER A 168 -22.01 8.00 -8.18
C SER A 168 -21.59 8.66 -6.85
N SER A 169 -22.58 8.86 -5.97
CA SER A 169 -22.37 9.43 -4.64
C SER A 169 -21.34 8.61 -3.81
N ASP A 170 -20.69 9.26 -2.85
CA ASP A 170 -19.71 8.62 -1.96
C ASP A 170 -20.27 7.39 -1.22
N TRP A 171 -21.57 7.34 -0.98
CA TRP A 171 -22.27 6.21 -0.40
C TRP A 171 -22.21 4.96 -1.29
N TRP A 172 -22.46 5.10 -2.58
CA TRP A 172 -22.38 3.99 -3.54
C TRP A 172 -20.96 3.47 -3.69
N LYS A 173 -19.96 4.36 -3.73
CA LYS A 173 -18.55 3.97 -3.78
C LYS A 173 -18.16 3.14 -2.56
N ARG A 174 -18.60 3.54 -1.37
CA ARG A 174 -18.32 2.84 -0.11
C ARG A 174 -19.05 1.51 -0.01
N GLY A 175 -20.30 1.43 -0.42
CA GLY A 175 -21.05 0.18 -0.55
C GLY A 175 -20.37 -0.81 -1.51
N ALA A 176 -19.88 -0.31 -2.63
CA ALA A 176 -19.14 -1.10 -3.61
C ALA A 176 -17.82 -1.66 -3.03
N ILE A 177 -17.09 -0.87 -2.22
CA ILE A 177 -15.89 -1.34 -1.53
C ILE A 177 -16.24 -2.49 -0.56
N ILE A 178 -17.26 -2.34 0.28
CA ILE A 178 -17.71 -3.39 1.21
C ILE A 178 -18.10 -4.65 0.44
N PHE A 179 -18.85 -4.50 -0.64
CA PHE A 179 -19.24 -5.62 -1.51
C PHE A 179 -18.03 -6.32 -2.11
N ASN A 180 -17.04 -5.56 -2.60
CA ASN A 180 -15.80 -6.13 -3.13
C ASN A 180 -14.99 -6.87 -2.06
N ILE A 181 -14.85 -6.31 -0.85
CA ILE A 181 -14.19 -6.97 0.27
C ILE A 181 -14.87 -8.33 0.55
N PHE A 182 -16.19 -8.39 0.55
CA PHE A 182 -16.94 -9.63 0.78
C PHE A 182 -16.80 -10.61 -0.39
N LYS A 183 -16.90 -10.13 -1.63
CA LYS A 183 -16.74 -10.93 -2.84
C LYS A 183 -15.35 -11.52 -2.95
N ASP A 184 -14.34 -10.69 -2.68
CA ASP A 184 -12.93 -11.04 -2.77
C ASP A 184 -12.36 -11.55 -1.43
N ARG A 185 -13.20 -12.12 -0.55
CA ARG A 185 -12.78 -12.65 0.77
C ARG A 185 -11.65 -13.68 0.71
N TRP A 186 -11.44 -14.32 -0.46
CA TRP A 186 -10.33 -15.21 -0.71
C TRP A 186 -8.97 -14.52 -0.56
N LYS A 187 -8.88 -13.22 -0.91
CA LYS A 187 -7.66 -12.40 -0.75
C LYS A 187 -7.24 -12.31 0.71
N TYR A 188 -8.21 -12.09 1.60
CA TYR A 188 -7.96 -12.06 3.04
C TYR A 188 -7.50 -13.41 3.56
N ARG A 189 -8.15 -14.49 3.11
CA ARG A 189 -7.82 -15.85 3.52
C ARG A 189 -6.40 -16.27 3.10
N LEU A 190 -5.94 -15.87 1.92
CA LEU A 190 -4.65 -16.31 1.38
C LEU A 190 -3.48 -15.38 1.73
N PHE A 191 -3.72 -14.09 1.92
CA PHE A 191 -2.66 -13.09 1.99
C PHE A 191 -2.61 -12.29 3.28
N THR A 192 -3.51 -12.53 4.21
CA THR A 192 -3.52 -11.82 5.49
C THR A 192 -3.83 -12.78 6.64
N ASP A 193 -3.50 -12.36 7.85
CA ASP A 193 -3.92 -12.97 9.12
C ASP A 193 -5.23 -12.35 9.65
N THR A 194 -5.86 -11.46 8.89
CA THR A 194 -7.01 -10.68 9.32
C THR A 194 -8.32 -11.33 8.87
N ASN A 195 -9.27 -11.44 9.79
CA ASN A 195 -10.62 -11.90 9.47
C ASN A 195 -11.35 -10.83 8.63
N VAL A 196 -11.88 -11.23 7.48
CA VAL A 196 -12.59 -10.33 6.54
C VAL A 196 -13.77 -9.59 7.20
N TYR A 197 -14.52 -10.24 8.11
CA TYR A 197 -15.65 -9.61 8.79
C TYR A 197 -15.18 -8.50 9.73
N MET A 198 -14.05 -8.69 10.39
CA MET A 198 -13.44 -7.64 11.20
C MET A 198 -12.97 -6.44 10.36
N GLU A 199 -12.48 -6.69 9.15
CA GLU A 199 -12.11 -5.60 8.22
C GLU A 199 -13.35 -4.84 7.73
N ILE A 200 -14.45 -5.51 7.42
CA ILE A 200 -15.72 -4.85 7.07
C ILE A 200 -16.20 -3.97 8.22
N ILE A 201 -16.17 -4.49 9.47
CA ILE A 201 -16.56 -3.72 10.65
C ILE A 201 -15.64 -2.49 10.81
N ARG A 202 -14.32 -2.66 10.68
CA ARG A 202 -13.36 -1.55 10.75
C ARG A 202 -13.62 -0.49 9.68
N TYR A 203 -13.94 -0.92 8.46
CA TYR A 203 -14.26 -0.03 7.37
C TYR A 203 -15.54 0.78 7.65
N ILE A 204 -16.59 0.14 8.19
CA ILE A 204 -17.83 0.80 8.59
C ILE A 204 -17.58 1.79 9.73
N VAL A 205 -16.81 1.39 10.75
CA VAL A 205 -16.45 2.28 11.87
C VAL A 205 -15.64 3.49 11.38
N ALA A 206 -14.65 3.27 10.51
CA ALA A 206 -13.89 4.36 9.91
C ALA A 206 -14.80 5.32 9.14
N PHE A 207 -15.78 4.79 8.41
CA PHE A 207 -16.78 5.57 7.70
C PHE A 207 -17.62 6.46 8.63
N CYS A 208 -18.12 5.89 9.74
CA CYS A 208 -18.92 6.64 10.71
C CYS A 208 -18.13 7.77 11.37
N ILE A 209 -16.83 7.55 11.63
CA ILE A 209 -15.93 8.57 12.19
C ILE A 209 -15.68 9.70 11.17
N ASP A 210 -15.54 9.37 9.89
CA ASP A 210 -15.29 10.36 8.82
C ASP A 210 -16.49 11.26 8.53
N ARG A 211 -17.70 10.81 8.85
CA ARG A 211 -18.92 11.62 8.68
C ARG A 211 -19.03 12.80 9.67
N HIS A 212 -18.28 12.74 10.75
CA HIS A 212 -18.21 13.80 11.74
C HIS A 212 -16.79 14.38 11.77
N PRO A 213 -16.41 15.21 10.76
CA PRO A 213 -15.18 15.95 10.87
C PRO A 213 -15.29 16.81 12.13
N ARG A 214 -14.44 16.54 13.13
CA ARG A 214 -14.29 17.48 14.24
C ARG A 214 -13.71 18.76 13.64
N ILE A 215 -14.54 19.82 13.70
CA ILE A 215 -14.17 21.20 13.44
C ILE A 215 -13.02 21.58 14.35
#